data_4db2169983a0d4e9427a4095c6ec89e7
#
_entry.id   4db2169983a0d4e9427a4095c6ec89e7
#
_cell.length_a   1.000
_cell.length_b   1.000
_cell.length_c   1.000
_cell.angle_alpha   90.00
_cell.angle_beta   90.00
_cell.angle_gamma   90.00
#
_symmetry.space_group_name_H-M   'P 1'
#
loop_
_entity.id
_entity.type
_entity.pdbx_description
1 polymer ?
#
loop_
_entity_poly.entity_id
_entity_poly.type
_entity_poly.pdbx_seq_one_letter_code
_entity_poly.pdbx_strand_id
1 'polypeptide(L)'
;MKKKVSVLLLVMLLIPVFSYLVYPLLNRVWRLTELRKIGLGLFVTVAAFAIPTWVQVQIDEGATPTIAWQLLAYVVLTSAEVMVSITCLEFSYTQAPRTMKSFVMAFFMMSIAAGNLFTSAVNFFIQNPDGSSKLEGADYYLFFTLTMLVTAVLFVLVARVYRGDTYLHEEIPEAAAGSES
;
A
#
# COMPACT_ATOMS: atom_id res chain seq x y z
N MET A 1 -1.39 -12.70 -21.19
CA MET A 1 -2.74 -12.15 -20.96
C MET A 1 -3.44 -12.79 -19.75
N LYS A 2 -3.48 -14.13 -19.61
CA LYS A 2 -4.20 -14.82 -18.51
C LYS A 2 -3.76 -14.40 -17.08
N LYS A 3 -2.47 -14.21 -16.83
CA LYS A 3 -1.97 -13.79 -15.49
C LYS A 3 -2.43 -12.38 -15.06
N LYS A 4 -2.49 -11.41 -15.98
CA LYS A 4 -2.98 -10.06 -15.69
C LYS A 4 -4.48 -10.05 -15.37
N VAL A 5 -5.26 -10.87 -16.05
CA VAL A 5 -6.70 -11.04 -15.80
C VAL A 5 -6.96 -11.64 -14.42
N SER A 6 -6.17 -12.64 -14.01
CA SER A 6 -6.30 -13.26 -12.68
C SER A 6 -6.02 -12.29 -11.55
N VAL A 7 -5.00 -11.44 -11.68
CA VAL A 7 -4.68 -10.40 -10.67
C VAL A 7 -5.81 -9.38 -10.59
N LEU A 8 -6.33 -8.93 -11.72
CA LEU A 8 -7.43 -7.95 -11.78
C LEU A 8 -8.71 -8.51 -11.15
N LEU A 9 -9.03 -9.78 -11.41
CA LEU A 9 -10.15 -10.49 -10.79
C LEU A 9 -9.95 -10.63 -9.28
N LEU A 10 -8.72 -10.94 -8.83
CA LEU A 10 -8.39 -11.04 -7.42
C LEU A 10 -8.58 -9.70 -6.69
N VAL A 11 -8.11 -8.60 -7.29
CA VAL A 11 -8.30 -7.25 -6.74
C VAL A 11 -9.79 -6.90 -6.68
N MET A 12 -10.55 -7.14 -7.78
CA MET A 12 -11.99 -6.87 -7.82
C MET A 12 -12.78 -7.67 -6.77
N LEU A 13 -12.33 -8.87 -6.43
CA LEU A 13 -12.97 -9.71 -5.41
C LEU A 13 -12.55 -9.29 -3.99
N LEU A 14 -11.30 -8.88 -3.82
CA LEU A 14 -10.77 -8.43 -2.52
C LEU A 14 -11.39 -7.10 -2.06
N ILE A 15 -11.65 -6.16 -2.96
CA ILE A 15 -12.26 -4.87 -2.60
C ILE A 15 -13.57 -5.05 -1.81
N PRO A 16 -14.59 -5.77 -2.29
CA PRO A 16 -15.81 -5.98 -1.52
C PRO A 16 -15.58 -6.83 -0.25
N VAL A 17 -14.68 -7.81 -0.29
CA VAL A 17 -14.35 -8.61 0.91
C VAL A 17 -13.76 -7.70 2.00
N PHE A 18 -12.84 -6.80 1.67
CA PHE A 18 -12.30 -5.86 2.63
C PHE A 18 -13.34 -4.85 3.12
N SER A 19 -14.16 -4.30 2.22
CA SER A 19 -15.17 -3.29 2.57
C SER A 19 -16.29 -3.85 3.46
N TYR A 20 -16.76 -5.06 3.17
CA TYR A 20 -17.93 -5.62 3.85
C TYR A 20 -17.61 -6.59 4.99
N LEU A 21 -16.42 -7.20 4.98
CA LEU A 21 -16.06 -8.20 5.97
C LEU A 21 -14.91 -7.73 6.86
N VAL A 22 -13.77 -7.34 6.27
CA VAL A 22 -12.55 -7.06 7.03
C VAL A 22 -12.67 -5.75 7.82
N TYR A 23 -13.09 -4.67 7.20
CA TYR A 23 -13.21 -3.37 7.87
C TYR A 23 -14.28 -3.34 8.98
N PRO A 24 -15.48 -3.92 8.84
CA PRO A 24 -16.44 -3.99 9.93
C PRO A 24 -15.96 -4.84 11.11
N LEU A 25 -15.27 -5.97 10.84
CA LEU A 25 -14.67 -6.81 11.88
C LEU A 25 -13.57 -6.07 12.65
N LEU A 26 -12.68 -5.42 11.95
CA LEU A 26 -11.60 -4.62 12.54
C LEU A 26 -12.15 -3.41 13.32
N ASN A 27 -13.17 -2.75 12.81
CA ASN A 27 -13.84 -1.63 13.50
C ASN A 27 -14.53 -2.06 14.82
N ARG A 28 -14.92 -3.33 14.92
CA ARG A 28 -15.53 -3.86 16.15
C ARG A 28 -14.51 -4.03 17.29
N VAL A 29 -13.24 -4.27 16.94
CA VAL A 29 -12.14 -4.47 17.88
C VAL A 29 -11.38 -3.16 18.16
N TRP A 30 -11.24 -2.30 17.14
CA TRP A 30 -10.47 -1.05 17.22
C TRP A 30 -11.12 0.02 16.36
N ARG A 31 -11.28 1.25 16.89
CA ARG A 31 -11.69 2.40 16.06
C ARG A 31 -10.61 2.67 15.00
N LEU A 32 -10.84 2.18 13.78
CA LEU A 32 -9.95 2.35 12.65
C LEU A 32 -10.16 3.74 12.03
N THR A 33 -9.25 4.66 12.36
CA THR A 33 -9.09 5.89 11.57
C THR A 33 -8.41 5.56 10.23
N GLU A 34 -8.59 6.40 9.22
CA GLU A 34 -7.99 6.19 7.88
C GLU A 34 -6.47 6.03 7.95
N LEU A 35 -5.78 6.87 8.74
CA LEU A 35 -4.35 6.74 8.99
C LEU A 35 -3.96 5.39 9.62
N ARG A 36 -4.78 4.85 10.52
CA ARG A 36 -4.52 3.53 11.11
C ARG A 36 -4.70 2.41 10.11
N LYS A 37 -5.68 2.52 9.19
CA LYS A 37 -5.86 1.56 8.09
C LYS A 37 -4.65 1.55 7.17
N ILE A 38 -4.15 2.74 6.79
CA ILE A 38 -2.93 2.86 5.98
C ILE A 38 -1.73 2.24 6.70
N GLY A 39 -1.50 2.59 7.96
CA GLY A 39 -0.42 2.04 8.77
C GLY A 39 -0.48 0.52 8.86
N LEU A 40 -1.67 -0.04 9.13
CA LEU A 40 -1.88 -1.48 9.19
C LEU A 40 -1.61 -2.15 7.85
N GLY A 41 -2.07 -1.54 6.74
CA GLY A 41 -1.78 -2.00 5.38
C GLY A 41 -0.28 -2.03 5.08
N LEU A 42 0.49 -1.02 5.52
CA LEU A 42 1.96 -1.02 5.38
C LEU A 42 2.62 -2.17 6.14
N PHE A 43 2.17 -2.50 7.36
CA PHE A 43 2.69 -3.66 8.09
C PHE A 43 2.29 -4.99 7.43
N VAL A 44 1.09 -5.08 6.86
CA VAL A 44 0.69 -6.25 6.06
C VAL A 44 1.57 -6.37 4.82
N THR A 45 1.99 -5.26 4.20
CA THR A 45 2.97 -5.27 3.09
C THR A 45 4.32 -5.81 3.55
N VAL A 46 4.81 -5.42 4.73
CA VAL A 46 6.05 -5.98 5.30
C VAL A 46 5.93 -7.50 5.46
N ALA A 47 4.82 -7.99 6.00
CA ALA A 47 4.57 -9.43 6.12
C ALA A 47 4.51 -10.12 4.75
N ALA A 48 3.91 -9.47 3.74
CA ALA A 48 3.86 -9.99 2.37
C ALA A 48 5.25 -10.13 1.74
N PHE A 49 6.19 -9.24 2.01
CA PHE A 49 7.59 -9.33 1.58
C PHE A 49 8.41 -10.31 2.42
N ALA A 50 8.08 -10.50 3.70
CA ALA A 50 8.76 -11.47 4.55
C ALA A 50 8.52 -12.92 4.10
N ILE A 51 7.35 -13.23 3.53
CA ILE A 51 7.04 -14.58 3.04
C ILE A 51 7.99 -15.00 1.91
N PRO A 52 8.17 -14.27 0.79
CA PRO A 52 9.12 -14.65 -0.25
C PRO A 52 10.57 -14.60 0.23
N THR A 53 10.92 -13.73 1.18
CA THR A 53 12.24 -13.74 1.83
C THR A 53 12.50 -15.08 2.51
N TRP A 54 11.56 -15.55 3.33
CA TRP A 54 11.66 -16.85 3.99
C TRP A 54 11.68 -18.02 2.99
N VAL A 55 10.86 -17.97 1.95
CA VAL A 55 10.83 -18.98 0.88
C VAL A 55 12.19 -19.03 0.17
N GLN A 56 12.80 -17.89 -0.10
CA GLN A 56 14.11 -17.84 -0.76
C GLN A 56 15.22 -18.41 0.12
N VAL A 57 15.22 -18.12 1.42
CA VAL A 57 16.16 -18.75 2.37
C VAL A 57 16.07 -20.28 2.31
N GLN A 58 14.84 -20.82 2.28
CA GLN A 58 14.63 -22.27 2.16
C GLN A 58 15.18 -22.85 0.83
N ILE A 59 15.05 -22.09 -0.27
CA ILE A 59 15.60 -22.48 -1.56
C ILE A 59 17.13 -22.47 -1.53
N ASP A 60 17.73 -21.45 -0.93
CA ASP A 60 19.18 -21.29 -0.78
C ASP A 60 19.78 -22.40 0.10
N GLU A 61 19.02 -22.93 1.07
CA GLU A 61 19.34 -24.12 1.88
C GLU A 61 19.12 -25.46 1.15
N GLY A 62 18.64 -25.42 -0.10
CA GLY A 62 18.40 -26.62 -0.93
C GLY A 62 17.04 -27.28 -0.74
N ALA A 63 16.11 -26.63 -0.02
CA ALA A 63 14.74 -27.11 0.09
C ALA A 63 13.92 -26.76 -1.18
N THR A 64 12.87 -27.51 -1.42
CA THR A 64 11.92 -27.27 -2.53
C THR A 64 10.54 -26.84 -1.97
N PRO A 65 10.38 -25.58 -1.57
CA PRO A 65 9.11 -25.12 -1.02
C PRO A 65 8.00 -25.16 -2.07
N THR A 66 6.80 -25.48 -1.63
CA THR A 66 5.63 -25.59 -2.50
C THR A 66 5.24 -24.19 -3.03
N ILE A 67 4.80 -24.12 -4.30
CA ILE A 67 4.31 -22.91 -4.96
C ILE A 67 3.15 -22.21 -4.21
N ALA A 68 2.48 -22.94 -3.31
CA ALA A 68 1.42 -22.39 -2.46
C ALA A 68 1.89 -21.21 -1.61
N TRP A 69 3.13 -21.19 -1.14
CA TRP A 69 3.70 -20.08 -0.39
C TRP A 69 3.79 -18.80 -1.22
N GLN A 70 4.12 -18.93 -2.49
CA GLN A 70 4.18 -17.80 -3.40
C GLN A 70 2.77 -17.24 -3.71
N LEU A 71 1.78 -18.13 -3.84
CA LEU A 71 0.38 -17.74 -3.95
C LEU A 71 -0.10 -17.02 -2.70
N LEU A 72 0.24 -17.51 -1.51
CA LEU A 72 -0.09 -16.87 -0.24
C LEU A 72 0.52 -15.46 -0.16
N ALA A 73 1.82 -15.32 -0.48
CA ALA A 73 2.49 -14.01 -0.53
C ALA A 73 1.77 -13.04 -1.46
N TYR A 74 1.31 -13.52 -2.61
CA TYR A 74 0.58 -12.73 -3.60
C TYR A 74 -0.78 -12.24 -3.07
N VAL A 75 -1.53 -13.11 -2.40
CA VAL A 75 -2.82 -12.76 -1.78
C VAL A 75 -2.64 -11.73 -0.69
N VAL A 76 -1.64 -11.91 0.19
CA VAL A 76 -1.33 -10.97 1.27
C VAL A 76 -0.89 -9.63 0.71
N LEU A 77 -0.02 -9.62 -0.31
CA LEU A 77 0.45 -8.40 -0.97
C LEU A 77 -0.70 -7.62 -1.63
N THR A 78 -1.55 -8.31 -2.38
CA THR A 78 -2.71 -7.68 -3.03
C THR A 78 -3.70 -7.12 -2.00
N SER A 79 -3.87 -7.82 -0.88
CA SER A 79 -4.69 -7.35 0.24
C SER A 79 -4.13 -6.06 0.85
N ALA A 80 -2.83 -6.00 1.07
CA ALA A 80 -2.14 -4.82 1.57
C ALA A 80 -2.24 -3.65 0.58
N GLU A 81 -2.07 -3.91 -0.71
CA GLU A 81 -2.19 -2.92 -1.78
C GLU A 81 -3.59 -2.29 -1.81
N VAL A 82 -4.64 -3.09 -1.75
CA VAL A 82 -6.02 -2.61 -1.67
C VAL A 82 -6.23 -1.74 -0.44
N MET A 83 -5.74 -2.18 0.73
CA MET A 83 -5.87 -1.40 1.97
C MET A 83 -5.17 -0.05 1.89
N VAL A 84 -3.93 -0.02 1.41
CA VAL A 84 -3.13 1.21 1.37
C VAL A 84 -3.63 2.13 0.27
N SER A 85 -3.76 1.65 -0.97
CA SER A 85 -4.05 2.50 -2.14
C SER A 85 -5.41 3.16 -2.06
N ILE A 86 -6.46 2.39 -1.72
CA ILE A 86 -7.83 2.94 -1.64
C ILE A 86 -7.94 3.91 -0.48
N THR A 87 -7.43 3.54 0.70
CA THR A 87 -7.53 4.41 1.89
C THR A 87 -6.69 5.67 1.74
N CYS A 88 -5.48 5.59 1.13
CA CYS A 88 -4.67 6.76 0.81
C CYS A 88 -5.40 7.71 -0.15
N LEU A 89 -6.05 7.15 -1.17
CA LEU A 89 -6.79 7.94 -2.14
C LEU A 89 -7.99 8.64 -1.49
N GLU A 90 -8.81 7.91 -0.74
CA GLU A 90 -9.93 8.46 0.03
C GLU A 90 -9.46 9.55 0.99
N PHE A 91 -8.44 9.27 1.79
CA PHE A 91 -7.86 10.23 2.73
C PHE A 91 -7.37 11.50 2.02
N SER A 92 -6.65 11.35 0.92
CA SER A 92 -6.14 12.49 0.14
C SER A 92 -7.28 13.36 -0.41
N TYR A 93 -8.38 12.73 -0.83
CA TYR A 93 -9.56 13.46 -1.32
C TYR A 93 -10.35 14.17 -0.23
N THR A 94 -10.46 13.56 0.95
CA THR A 94 -11.24 14.11 2.08
C THR A 94 -10.51 15.27 2.78
N GLN A 95 -9.16 15.25 2.75
CA GLN A 95 -8.33 16.30 3.35
C GLN A 95 -8.02 17.47 2.40
N ALA A 96 -8.41 17.39 1.12
CA ALA A 96 -8.13 18.42 0.14
C ALA A 96 -9.31 19.38 -0.04
N PRO A 97 -9.09 20.72 0.01
CA PRO A 97 -10.07 21.69 -0.42
C PRO A 97 -10.48 21.48 -1.88
N ARG A 98 -11.71 21.83 -2.26
CA ARG A 98 -12.23 21.61 -3.63
C ARG A 98 -11.31 22.15 -4.72
N THR A 99 -10.71 23.32 -4.50
CA THR A 99 -9.80 23.97 -5.45
C THR A 99 -8.46 23.27 -5.61
N MET A 100 -8.05 22.45 -4.64
CA MET A 100 -6.73 21.79 -4.61
C MET A 100 -6.79 20.28 -4.90
N LYS A 101 -7.98 19.69 -5.11
CA LYS A 101 -8.11 18.24 -5.35
C LYS A 101 -7.25 17.73 -6.51
N SER A 102 -7.20 18.48 -7.61
CA SER A 102 -6.36 18.13 -8.77
C SER A 102 -4.87 18.15 -8.44
N PHE A 103 -4.44 19.08 -7.59
CA PHE A 103 -3.06 19.22 -7.15
C PHE A 103 -2.64 18.03 -6.26
N VAL A 104 -3.52 17.65 -5.31
CA VAL A 104 -3.30 16.48 -4.44
C VAL A 104 -3.22 15.20 -5.27
N MET A 105 -4.07 15.03 -6.30
CA MET A 105 -3.97 13.89 -7.21
C MET A 105 -2.68 13.87 -8.01
N ALA A 106 -2.18 15.01 -8.46
CA ALA A 106 -0.89 15.09 -9.14
C ALA A 106 0.25 14.64 -8.23
N PHE A 107 0.27 15.07 -6.96
CA PHE A 107 1.25 14.60 -5.97
C PHE A 107 1.13 13.11 -5.68
N PHE A 108 -0.10 12.59 -5.61
CA PHE A 108 -0.32 11.15 -5.43
C PHE A 108 0.29 10.34 -6.59
N MET A 109 0.05 10.75 -7.82
CA MET A 109 0.66 10.11 -9.01
C MET A 109 2.19 10.27 -9.03
N MET A 110 2.69 11.43 -8.61
CA MET A 110 4.13 11.69 -8.49
C MET A 110 4.80 10.79 -7.45
N SER A 111 4.11 10.48 -6.34
CA SER A 111 4.64 9.56 -5.32
C SER A 111 4.79 8.13 -5.85
N ILE A 112 3.83 7.67 -6.67
CA ILE A 112 3.93 6.37 -7.36
C ILE A 112 5.10 6.36 -8.33
N ALA A 113 5.28 7.41 -9.13
CA ALA A 113 6.40 7.55 -10.05
C ALA A 113 7.74 7.58 -9.31
N ALA A 114 7.83 8.29 -8.19
CA ALA A 114 9.02 8.34 -7.34
C ALA A 114 9.37 6.97 -6.75
N GLY A 115 8.37 6.19 -6.32
CA GLY A 115 8.57 4.81 -5.86
C GLY A 115 9.14 3.89 -6.94
N ASN A 116 8.60 3.99 -8.16
CA ASN A 116 9.11 3.23 -9.31
C ASN A 116 10.54 3.64 -9.67
N LEU A 117 10.85 4.94 -9.63
CA LEU A 117 12.19 5.47 -9.87
C LEU A 117 13.18 4.98 -8.81
N PHE A 118 12.78 4.98 -7.53
CA PHE A 118 13.59 4.45 -6.43
C PHE A 118 13.92 2.97 -6.66
N THR A 119 12.91 2.14 -6.98
CA THR A 119 13.12 0.71 -7.26
C THR A 119 14.02 0.50 -8.45
N SER A 120 13.86 1.28 -9.53
CA SER A 120 14.71 1.23 -10.71
C SER A 120 16.15 1.62 -10.39
N ALA A 121 16.35 2.68 -9.60
CA ALA A 121 17.67 3.12 -9.16
C ALA A 121 18.37 2.05 -8.30
N VAL A 122 17.66 1.47 -7.32
CA VAL A 122 18.18 0.38 -6.50
C VAL A 122 18.64 -0.78 -7.39
N ASN A 123 17.80 -1.23 -8.34
CA ASN A 123 18.16 -2.31 -9.24
C ASN A 123 19.36 -1.97 -10.14
N PHE A 124 19.48 -0.72 -10.58
CA PHE A 124 20.62 -0.27 -11.36
C PHE A 124 21.94 -0.31 -10.56
N PHE A 125 21.93 0.12 -9.30
CA PHE A 125 23.12 0.10 -8.44
C PHE A 125 23.51 -1.29 -7.94
N ILE A 126 22.55 -2.21 -7.83
CA ILE A 126 22.80 -3.60 -7.42
C ILE A 126 23.39 -4.42 -8.57
N GLN A 127 23.09 -4.07 -9.81
CA GLN A 127 23.54 -4.81 -10.98
C GLN A 127 25.03 -4.58 -11.26
N ASN A 128 25.78 -5.68 -11.40
CA ASN A 128 27.18 -5.62 -11.81
C ASN A 128 27.30 -5.50 -13.34
N PRO A 129 28.45 -5.04 -13.86
CA PRO A 129 28.72 -5.01 -15.30
C PRO A 129 28.61 -6.38 -15.98
N ASP A 130 28.84 -7.45 -15.24
CA ASP A 130 28.77 -8.85 -15.70
C ASP A 130 27.35 -9.43 -15.75
N GLY A 131 26.32 -8.61 -15.43
CA GLY A 131 24.94 -9.04 -15.37
C GLY A 131 24.55 -9.81 -14.09
N SER A 132 25.49 -10.05 -13.18
CA SER A 132 25.21 -10.60 -11.85
C SER A 132 24.67 -9.52 -10.91
N SER A 133 23.99 -9.91 -9.83
CA SER A 133 23.49 -8.98 -8.81
C SER A 133 24.42 -8.99 -7.60
N LYS A 134 24.65 -7.82 -7.01
CA LYS A 134 25.37 -7.69 -5.72
C LYS A 134 24.57 -8.25 -4.54
N LEU A 135 23.24 -8.22 -4.66
CA LEU A 135 22.31 -8.83 -3.72
C LEU A 135 21.67 -10.04 -4.43
N GLU A 136 22.09 -11.23 -4.06
CA GLU A 136 21.59 -12.49 -4.63
C GLU A 136 20.66 -13.19 -3.64
N GLY A 137 19.73 -14.00 -4.16
CA GLY A 137 18.86 -14.85 -3.36
C GLY A 137 18.03 -14.10 -2.33
N ALA A 138 18.13 -14.53 -1.07
CA ALA A 138 17.35 -14.01 0.04
C ALA A 138 17.67 -12.55 0.38
N ASP A 139 18.91 -12.09 0.16
CA ASP A 139 19.38 -10.75 0.54
C ASP A 139 18.62 -9.65 -0.22
N TYR A 140 18.27 -9.90 -1.48
CA TYR A 140 17.47 -8.98 -2.29
C TYR A 140 16.08 -8.75 -1.68
N TYR A 141 15.39 -9.82 -1.33
CA TYR A 141 14.07 -9.74 -0.70
C TYR A 141 14.14 -9.14 0.70
N LEU A 142 15.18 -9.47 1.45
CA LEU A 142 15.41 -8.93 2.78
C LEU A 142 15.64 -7.42 2.75
N PHE A 143 16.39 -6.90 1.78
CA PHE A 143 16.59 -5.47 1.60
C PHE A 143 15.26 -4.73 1.41
N PHE A 144 14.40 -5.21 0.53
CA PHE A 144 13.08 -4.59 0.32
C PHE A 144 12.15 -4.76 1.53
N THR A 145 12.20 -5.89 2.22
CA THR A 145 11.45 -6.12 3.46
C THR A 145 11.84 -5.11 4.54
N LEU A 146 13.15 -4.88 4.74
CA LEU A 146 13.65 -3.90 5.70
C LEU A 146 13.31 -2.47 5.29
N THR A 147 13.42 -2.13 4.02
CA THR A 147 13.04 -0.81 3.49
C THR A 147 11.55 -0.53 3.73
N MET A 148 10.69 -1.52 3.50
CA MET A 148 9.26 -1.40 3.80
C MET A 148 8.99 -1.29 5.29
N LEU A 149 9.71 -2.02 6.14
CA LEU A 149 9.59 -1.92 7.60
C LEU A 149 9.97 -0.52 8.09
N VAL A 150 11.08 0.03 7.62
CA VAL A 150 11.49 1.40 7.95
C VAL A 150 10.42 2.40 7.51
N THR A 151 9.89 2.25 6.30
CA THR A 151 8.82 3.11 5.78
C THR A 151 7.55 3.01 6.64
N ALA A 152 7.14 1.80 7.05
CA ALA A 152 5.98 1.59 7.91
C ALA A 152 6.16 2.25 9.29
N VAL A 153 7.34 2.14 9.88
CA VAL A 153 7.67 2.79 11.16
C VAL A 153 7.68 4.31 11.02
N LEU A 154 8.32 4.86 9.99
CA LEU A 154 8.31 6.29 9.70
C LEU A 154 6.88 6.83 9.49
N PHE A 155 6.05 6.08 8.76
CA PHE A 155 4.65 6.44 8.58
C PHE A 155 3.90 6.52 9.92
N VAL A 156 4.10 5.58 10.84
CA VAL A 156 3.48 5.60 12.17
C VAL A 156 3.92 6.84 12.98
N LEU A 157 5.19 7.22 12.88
CA LEU A 157 5.68 8.43 13.55
C LEU A 157 5.03 9.69 12.97
N VAL A 158 4.96 9.81 11.65
CA VAL A 158 4.29 10.93 10.98
C VAL A 158 2.79 10.95 11.32
N ALA A 159 2.12 9.80 11.27
CA ALA A 159 0.69 9.68 11.57
C ALA A 159 0.33 10.06 13.02
N ARG A 160 1.26 9.91 13.98
CA ARG A 160 1.06 10.35 15.37
C ARG A 160 1.11 11.87 15.53
N VAL A 161 1.87 12.55 14.69
CA VAL A 161 2.03 14.02 14.73
C VAL A 161 0.99 14.72 13.87
N TYR A 162 0.44 14.01 12.88
CA TYR A 162 -0.52 14.57 11.95
C TYR A 162 -1.85 14.89 12.63
N ARG A 163 -2.26 16.15 12.55
CA ARG A 163 -3.59 16.66 12.93
C ARG A 163 -4.31 17.05 11.63
N GLY A 164 -5.21 16.18 11.16
CA GLY A 164 -5.99 16.46 9.96
C GLY A 164 -7.22 17.29 10.23
N ASP A 165 -7.45 18.31 9.42
CA ASP A 165 -8.71 19.04 9.36
C ASP A 165 -9.57 18.43 8.25
N THR A 166 -10.81 18.06 8.57
CA THR A 166 -11.72 17.44 7.61
C THR A 166 -12.58 18.51 6.95
N TYR A 167 -12.35 18.79 5.68
CA TYR A 167 -13.08 19.79 4.88
C TYR A 167 -14.44 19.29 4.31
N LEU A 168 -15.02 18.25 4.90
CA LEU A 168 -16.30 17.68 4.43
C LEU A 168 -17.53 18.54 4.81
N HIS A 169 -17.38 19.56 5.67
CA HIS A 169 -18.52 20.33 6.19
C HIS A 169 -18.80 21.67 5.49
N GLU A 170 -18.05 22.04 4.46
CA GLU A 170 -18.28 23.33 3.76
C GLU A 170 -19.33 23.28 2.65
N GLU A 171 -20.13 22.20 2.53
CA GLU A 171 -21.04 22.02 1.39
C GLU A 171 -22.48 22.54 1.59
N ILE A 172 -22.85 23.17 2.74
CA ILE A 172 -24.25 23.55 2.97
C ILE A 172 -24.41 24.98 3.54
N PRO A 173 -24.01 26.05 2.86
CA PRO A 173 -24.74 27.30 3.09
C PRO A 173 -25.26 28.02 1.85
N GLU A 174 -24.91 27.67 0.63
CA GLU A 174 -25.26 28.49 -0.53
C GLU A 174 -26.58 28.13 -1.23
N ALA A 175 -27.12 26.96 -0.99
CA ALA A 175 -28.40 26.54 -1.59
C ALA A 175 -29.64 27.05 -0.82
N ALA A 176 -29.48 27.49 0.43
CA ALA A 176 -30.60 27.98 1.26
C ALA A 176 -30.84 29.50 1.17
N ALA A 177 -29.88 30.27 0.64
CA ALA A 177 -29.99 31.72 0.54
C ALA A 177 -30.63 32.22 -0.77
N GLY A 178 -30.91 31.33 -1.72
CA GLY A 178 -31.45 31.68 -3.05
C GLY A 178 -32.94 31.49 -3.24
N SER A 179 -33.70 31.10 -2.21
CA SER A 179 -35.14 30.84 -2.33
C SER A 179 -36.05 31.85 -1.65
N GLU A 180 -35.51 32.96 -1.15
CA GLU A 180 -36.29 34.08 -0.60
C GLU A 180 -35.96 35.40 -1.33
N SER A 181 -36.37 35.49 -2.61
CA SER A 181 -36.56 36.80 -3.29
C SER A 181 -37.54 36.66 -4.40
#